data_7d0f4c675cb8f6937c9350d672fbaf72
#
_entry.id   7d0f4c675cb8f6937c9350d672fbaf72
#
_cell.length_a   1.000
_cell.length_b   1.000
_cell.length_c   1.000
_cell.angle_alpha   90.00
_cell.angle_beta   90.00
_cell.angle_gamma   90.00
#
_symmetry.space_group_name_H-M   'P 1'
#
loop_
_entity.id
_entity.type
_entity.pdbx_description
1 polymer ?
#
loop_
_entity_poly.entity_id
_entity_poly.type
_entity_poly.pdbx_seq_one_letter_code
_entity_poly.pdbx_strand_id
1 'polypeptide(L)'
;MFELSHFYDYCKGHNILILPFAGMPSAGATIRDGSDYGIFLDFTKIMTTRQLRGICAHELGHVSTGALHKVSSPFETVERSEHRANRWTAENILTDEDFREAFAAGYTEPWQLAEYFDLPEQDIMKAYSYWRDCRGVRFV
;
A
#
# COMPACT_ATOMS: atom_id res chain seq x y z
N MET A 1 9.31 2.89 -9.47
CA MET A 1 9.41 2.21 -8.16
C MET A 1 8.92 3.14 -7.05
N PHE A 2 8.26 2.58 -6.05
CA PHE A 2 7.75 3.38 -4.92
C PHE A 2 8.90 3.92 -4.06
N GLU A 3 8.93 5.22 -3.82
CA GLU A 3 9.96 5.89 -3.03
C GLU A 3 9.33 6.65 -1.86
N LEU A 4 9.92 6.50 -0.65
CA LEU A 4 9.44 7.21 0.54
C LEU A 4 9.52 8.73 0.38
N SER A 5 10.55 9.23 -0.28
CA SER A 5 10.68 10.67 -0.53
C SER A 5 9.52 11.20 -1.36
N HIS A 6 9.10 10.46 -2.39
CA HIS A 6 7.96 10.84 -3.22
C HIS A 6 6.65 10.78 -2.43
N PHE A 7 6.52 9.78 -1.55
CA PHE A 7 5.37 9.66 -0.65
C PHE A 7 5.25 10.89 0.27
N TYR A 8 6.35 11.28 0.92
CA TYR A 8 6.35 12.44 1.82
C TYR A 8 6.08 13.74 1.06
N ASP A 9 6.65 13.90 -0.13
CA ASP A 9 6.41 15.07 -0.97
C ASP A 9 4.95 15.14 -1.42
N TYR A 10 4.37 14.02 -1.80
CA TYR A 10 2.94 13.94 -2.15
C TYR A 10 2.06 14.36 -0.98
N CYS A 11 2.32 13.82 0.21
CA CYS A 11 1.55 14.14 1.41
C CYS A 11 1.65 15.64 1.74
N LYS A 12 2.86 16.20 1.68
CA LYS A 12 3.08 17.62 1.93
C LYS A 12 2.32 18.50 0.93
N GLY A 13 2.37 18.14 -0.36
CA GLY A 13 1.69 18.88 -1.43
C GLY A 13 0.16 18.80 -1.37
N HIS A 14 -0.39 17.80 -0.70
CA HIS A 14 -1.85 17.58 -0.59
C HIS A 14 -2.38 17.82 0.82
N ASN A 15 -1.60 18.46 1.70
CA ASN A 15 -1.96 18.75 3.08
C ASN A 15 -2.36 17.49 3.88
N ILE A 16 -1.65 16.40 3.63
CA ILE A 16 -1.82 15.15 4.37
C ILE A 16 -0.78 15.12 5.49
N LEU A 17 -1.23 15.10 6.73
CA LEU A 17 -0.35 15.03 7.88
C LEU A 17 0.12 13.60 8.11
N ILE A 18 1.40 13.44 8.43
CA ILE A 18 1.98 12.16 8.84
C ILE A 18 2.37 12.28 10.29
N LEU A 19 1.74 11.46 11.15
CA LEU A 19 1.85 11.59 12.59
C LEU A 19 2.27 10.26 13.23
N PRO A 20 3.29 10.25 14.08
CA PRO A 20 3.60 9.06 14.88
C PRO A 20 2.58 8.91 16.01
N PHE A 21 2.15 7.68 16.24
CA PHE A 21 1.21 7.38 17.33
C PHE A 21 1.40 5.94 17.79
N ALA A 22 1.89 5.76 19.02
CA ALA A 22 2.15 4.44 19.57
C ALA A 22 0.88 3.79 20.14
N GLY A 23 0.81 2.47 20.07
CA GLY A 23 -0.28 1.71 20.69
C GLY A 23 -1.52 1.53 19.82
N MET A 24 -1.40 1.71 18.51
CA MET A 24 -2.52 1.45 17.58
C MET A 24 -2.75 -0.05 17.37
N PRO A 25 -3.95 -0.47 16.97
CA PRO A 25 -4.22 -1.87 16.60
C PRO A 25 -3.40 -2.34 15.41
N SER A 26 -3.00 -1.44 14.51
CA SER A 26 -2.21 -1.73 13.33
C SER A 26 -1.02 -0.77 13.25
N ALA A 27 -0.07 -1.08 12.35
CA ALA A 27 1.12 -0.26 12.17
C ALA A 27 0.84 1.05 11.43
N GLY A 28 -0.22 1.13 10.68
CA GLY A 28 -0.64 2.33 9.96
C GLY A 28 -2.14 2.50 9.95
N ALA A 29 -2.60 3.75 9.89
CA ALA A 29 -4.02 4.07 9.78
C ALA A 29 -4.19 5.43 9.10
N THR A 30 -5.23 5.56 8.29
CA THR A 30 -5.61 6.81 7.65
C THR A 30 -6.92 7.30 8.24
N ILE A 31 -6.93 8.56 8.68
CA ILE A 31 -8.11 9.21 9.24
C ILE A 31 -8.43 10.44 8.41
N ARG A 32 -9.71 10.66 8.18
CA ARG A 32 -10.22 11.84 7.50
C ARG A 32 -10.90 12.75 8.50
N ASP A 33 -10.56 14.05 8.43
CA ASP A 33 -11.22 15.11 9.20
C ASP A 33 -11.65 16.20 8.22
N GLY A 34 -12.93 16.23 7.89
CA GLY A 34 -13.44 17.10 6.84
C GLY A 34 -12.87 16.76 5.48
N SER A 35 -12.14 17.71 4.88
CA SER A 35 -11.41 17.51 3.62
C SER A 35 -9.96 17.11 3.82
N ASP A 36 -9.49 17.08 5.06
CA ASP A 36 -8.10 16.80 5.39
C ASP A 36 -7.90 15.32 5.76
N TYR A 37 -6.70 14.81 5.50
CA TYR A 37 -6.32 13.45 5.85
C TYR A 37 -5.12 13.47 6.79
N GLY A 38 -5.11 12.50 7.70
CA GLY A 38 -3.95 12.20 8.53
C GLY A 38 -3.57 10.74 8.39
N ILE A 39 -2.30 10.48 8.20
CA ILE A 39 -1.75 9.13 8.21
C ILE A 39 -0.99 8.95 9.51
N PHE A 40 -1.44 8.00 10.33
CA PHE A 40 -0.81 7.67 11.60
C PHE A 40 0.08 6.45 11.42
N LEU A 41 1.29 6.52 11.94
CA LEU A 41 2.27 5.43 11.87
C LEU A 41 2.71 5.05 13.27
N ASP A 42 2.58 3.76 13.59
CA ASP A 42 3.04 3.22 14.86
C ASP A 42 4.43 2.60 14.67
N PHE A 43 5.45 3.39 14.94
CA PHE A 43 6.85 2.97 14.77
C PHE A 43 7.27 1.88 15.75
N THR A 44 6.47 1.60 16.79
CA THR A 44 6.72 0.46 17.69
C THR A 44 6.44 -0.88 17.00
N LYS A 45 5.68 -0.86 15.90
CA LYS A 45 5.30 -2.04 15.11
C LYS A 45 6.05 -2.12 13.77
N ILE A 46 6.88 -1.13 13.46
CA ILE A 46 7.62 -1.06 12.19
C ILE A 46 9.09 -1.36 12.48
N MET A 47 9.56 -2.50 11.99
CA MET A 47 10.90 -2.99 12.31
C MET A 47 11.93 -2.71 11.20
N THR A 48 11.48 -2.50 9.97
CA THR A 48 12.36 -2.31 8.81
C THR A 48 11.85 -1.19 7.90
N THR A 49 12.75 -0.61 7.10
CA THR A 49 12.40 0.36 6.09
C THR A 49 11.45 -0.25 5.05
N ARG A 50 11.65 -1.51 4.71
CA ARG A 50 10.77 -2.22 3.78
C ARG A 50 9.34 -2.29 4.29
N GLN A 51 9.15 -2.58 5.59
CA GLN A 51 7.83 -2.56 6.22
C GLN A 51 7.21 -1.16 6.16
N LEU A 52 8.00 -0.13 6.46
CA LEU A 52 7.52 1.26 6.38
C LEU A 52 7.06 1.61 4.98
N ARG A 53 7.81 1.22 3.97
CA ARG A 53 7.44 1.45 2.56
C ARG A 53 6.09 0.81 2.22
N GLY A 54 5.89 -0.44 2.63
CA GLY A 54 4.63 -1.15 2.42
C GLY A 54 3.44 -0.48 3.10
N ILE A 55 3.62 -0.05 4.34
CA ILE A 55 2.57 0.63 5.11
C ILE A 55 2.23 1.97 4.45
N CYS A 56 3.23 2.76 4.09
CA CYS A 56 3.01 4.05 3.43
C CYS A 56 2.29 3.88 2.08
N ALA A 57 2.67 2.91 1.29
CA ALA A 57 2.00 2.61 0.02
C ALA A 57 0.53 2.24 0.23
N HIS A 58 0.25 1.41 1.23
CA HIS A 58 -1.11 0.99 1.57
C HIS A 58 -1.98 2.16 2.02
N GLU A 59 -1.47 2.99 2.93
CA GLU A 59 -2.20 4.15 3.42
C GLU A 59 -2.41 5.20 2.32
N LEU A 60 -1.46 5.34 1.41
CA LEU A 60 -1.63 6.20 0.24
C LEU A 60 -2.78 5.70 -0.64
N GLY A 61 -2.96 4.40 -0.75
CA GLY A 61 -4.10 3.79 -1.44
C GLY A 61 -5.43 4.21 -0.82
N HIS A 62 -5.53 4.23 0.50
CA HIS A 62 -6.72 4.69 1.20
C HIS A 62 -7.01 6.18 0.93
N VAL A 63 -5.99 7.03 1.04
CA VAL A 63 -6.14 8.46 0.76
C VAL A 63 -6.57 8.69 -0.68
N SER A 64 -5.90 8.05 -1.63
CA SER A 64 -6.10 8.29 -3.07
C SER A 64 -7.47 7.84 -3.57
N THR A 65 -8.04 6.82 -2.96
CA THR A 65 -9.35 6.29 -3.33
C THR A 65 -10.49 6.82 -2.47
N GLY A 66 -10.19 7.48 -1.36
CA GLY A 66 -11.17 7.80 -0.33
C GLY A 66 -11.74 6.54 0.33
N ALA A 67 -11.07 5.40 0.16
CA ALA A 67 -11.52 4.09 0.66
C ALA A 67 -11.21 3.94 2.14
N LEU A 68 -11.91 4.72 2.97
CA LEU A 68 -11.78 4.72 4.42
C LEU A 68 -12.94 3.96 5.06
N HIS A 69 -12.68 3.43 6.24
CA HIS A 69 -13.74 2.83 7.06
C HIS A 69 -13.63 3.37 8.49
N LYS A 70 -14.77 3.45 9.15
CA LYS A 70 -14.82 3.80 10.58
C LYS A 70 -14.59 2.54 11.41
N VAL A 71 -14.12 2.71 12.63
CA VAL A 71 -13.93 1.61 13.58
C VAL A 71 -15.20 0.77 13.74
N SER A 72 -16.37 1.42 13.71
CA SER A 72 -17.68 0.78 13.82
C SER A 72 -18.28 0.32 12.50
N SER A 73 -17.54 0.39 11.38
CA SER A 73 -18.06 0.00 10.08
C SER A 73 -18.32 -1.50 10.01
N PRO A 74 -19.39 -1.95 9.31
CA PRO A 74 -19.60 -3.36 9.05
C PRO A 74 -18.41 -3.99 8.32
N PHE A 75 -18.18 -5.27 8.57
CA PHE A 75 -17.06 -6.01 7.98
C PHE A 75 -17.01 -5.91 6.44
N GLU A 76 -18.15 -6.01 5.77
CA GLU A 76 -18.22 -5.87 4.31
C GLU A 76 -17.71 -4.52 3.82
N THR A 77 -18.01 -3.45 4.55
CA THR A 77 -17.54 -2.09 4.22
C THR A 77 -16.02 -2.00 4.40
N VAL A 78 -15.49 -2.63 5.46
CA VAL A 78 -14.05 -2.70 5.70
C VAL A 78 -13.36 -3.46 4.56
N GLU A 79 -13.89 -4.63 4.18
CA GLU A 79 -13.33 -5.42 3.07
C GLU A 79 -13.33 -4.66 1.76
N ARG A 80 -14.42 -3.95 1.44
CA ARG A 80 -14.51 -3.14 0.23
C ARG A 80 -13.47 -2.03 0.22
N SER A 81 -13.31 -1.36 1.36
CA SER A 81 -12.32 -0.29 1.53
C SER A 81 -10.90 -0.83 1.31
N GLU A 82 -10.57 -1.96 1.92
CA GLU A 82 -9.27 -2.61 1.76
C GLU A 82 -9.05 -3.07 0.31
N HIS A 83 -10.06 -3.64 -0.31
CA HIS A 83 -9.98 -4.09 -1.71
C HIS A 83 -9.71 -2.92 -2.66
N ARG A 84 -10.39 -1.80 -2.47
CA ARG A 84 -10.21 -0.60 -3.29
C ARG A 84 -8.80 -0.03 -3.13
N ALA A 85 -8.29 0.02 -1.89
CA ALA A 85 -6.93 0.49 -1.62
C ALA A 85 -5.89 -0.45 -2.25
N ASN A 86 -6.09 -1.75 -2.13
CA ASN A 86 -5.20 -2.75 -2.73
C ASN A 86 -5.19 -2.68 -4.26
N ARG A 87 -6.36 -2.48 -4.86
CA ARG A 87 -6.49 -2.30 -6.30
C ARG A 87 -5.74 -1.05 -6.76
N TRP A 88 -5.89 0.05 -6.05
CA TRP A 88 -5.18 1.28 -6.37
C TRP A 88 -3.66 1.08 -6.30
N THR A 89 -3.17 0.39 -5.28
CA THR A 89 -1.75 0.07 -5.13
C THR A 89 -1.24 -0.75 -6.30
N ALA A 90 -2.00 -1.76 -6.74
CA ALA A 90 -1.64 -2.56 -7.91
C ALA A 90 -1.59 -1.72 -9.18
N GLU A 91 -2.58 -0.87 -9.39
CA GLU A 91 -2.67 -0.09 -10.62
C GLU A 91 -1.69 1.09 -10.68
N ASN A 92 -1.18 1.57 -9.54
CA ASN A 92 -0.36 2.77 -9.48
C ASN A 92 1.06 2.56 -8.94
N ILE A 93 1.29 1.53 -8.13
CA ILE A 93 2.59 1.30 -7.48
C ILE A 93 3.26 0.02 -7.96
N LEU A 94 2.48 -1.06 -8.09
CA LEU A 94 2.96 -2.37 -8.54
C LEU A 94 2.20 -2.78 -9.79
N THR A 95 2.51 -2.10 -10.90
CA THR A 95 1.80 -2.29 -12.16
C THR A 95 2.15 -3.62 -12.83
N ASP A 96 1.30 -4.04 -13.77
CA ASP A 96 1.57 -5.22 -14.59
C ASP A 96 2.88 -5.09 -15.36
N GLU A 97 3.18 -3.90 -15.84
CA GLU A 97 4.45 -3.62 -16.53
C GLU A 97 5.63 -3.80 -15.58
N ASP A 98 5.53 -3.33 -14.34
CA ASP A 98 6.57 -3.52 -13.32
C ASP A 98 6.85 -5.00 -13.08
N PHE A 99 5.80 -5.82 -12.97
CA PHE A 99 5.96 -7.27 -12.82
C PHE A 99 6.59 -7.91 -14.04
N ARG A 100 6.21 -7.49 -15.24
CA ARG A 100 6.81 -8.01 -16.47
C ARG A 100 8.31 -7.73 -16.54
N GLU A 101 8.71 -6.52 -16.18
CA GLU A 101 10.11 -6.14 -16.12
C GLU A 101 10.89 -6.99 -15.11
N ALA A 102 10.32 -7.17 -13.91
CA ALA A 102 10.93 -7.98 -12.86
C ALA A 102 11.10 -9.44 -13.31
N PHE A 103 10.06 -10.03 -13.90
CA PHE A 103 10.09 -11.40 -14.39
C PHE A 103 11.13 -11.56 -15.51
N ALA A 104 11.19 -10.61 -16.43
CA ALA A 104 12.17 -10.61 -17.50
C ALA A 104 13.61 -10.53 -16.98
N ALA A 105 13.80 -9.89 -15.83
CA ALA A 105 15.10 -9.79 -15.16
C ALA A 105 15.43 -11.01 -14.28
N GLY A 106 14.54 -12.01 -14.22
CA GLY A 106 14.76 -13.24 -13.48
C GLY A 106 14.20 -13.26 -12.06
N TYR A 107 13.47 -12.24 -11.67
CA TYR A 107 12.84 -12.14 -10.34
C TYR A 107 11.43 -12.69 -10.44
N THR A 108 11.23 -13.96 -10.09
CA THR A 108 9.94 -14.65 -10.28
C THR A 108 9.33 -15.17 -9.00
N GLU A 109 10.13 -15.41 -7.96
CA GLU A 109 9.65 -15.90 -6.69
C GLU A 109 9.22 -14.72 -5.78
N PRO A 110 8.24 -14.92 -4.86
CA PRO A 110 7.77 -13.83 -4.00
C PRO A 110 8.88 -13.11 -3.24
N TRP A 111 9.85 -13.83 -2.68
CA TRP A 111 10.95 -13.22 -1.95
C TRP A 111 11.88 -12.42 -2.87
N GLN A 112 12.05 -12.85 -4.12
CA GLN A 112 12.85 -12.12 -5.11
C GLN A 112 12.16 -10.83 -5.50
N LEU A 113 10.85 -10.88 -5.73
CA LEU A 113 10.05 -9.69 -6.06
C LEU A 113 10.04 -8.71 -4.89
N ALA A 114 9.98 -9.19 -3.66
CA ALA A 114 10.08 -8.34 -2.48
C ALA A 114 11.42 -7.59 -2.42
N GLU A 115 12.50 -8.25 -2.78
CA GLU A 115 13.81 -7.59 -2.88
C GLU A 115 13.87 -6.61 -4.05
N TYR A 116 13.34 -6.99 -5.20
CA TYR A 116 13.36 -6.16 -6.40
C TYR A 116 12.61 -4.83 -6.18
N PHE A 117 11.42 -4.90 -5.60
CA PHE A 117 10.58 -3.72 -5.37
C PHE A 117 10.83 -3.05 -4.02
N ASP A 118 11.56 -3.71 -3.13
CA ASP A 118 11.78 -3.27 -1.76
C ASP A 118 10.46 -3.01 -1.02
N LEU A 119 9.57 -3.99 -1.12
CA LEU A 119 8.26 -4.01 -0.48
C LEU A 119 8.03 -5.38 0.18
N PRO A 120 7.20 -5.46 1.23
CA PRO A 120 6.91 -6.74 1.88
C PRO A 120 6.29 -7.77 0.92
N GLU A 121 6.62 -9.05 1.09
CA GLU A 121 6.07 -10.11 0.25
C GLU A 121 4.56 -10.11 0.20
N GLN A 122 3.90 -9.86 1.34
CA GLN A 122 2.44 -9.85 1.40
C GLN A 122 1.84 -8.79 0.48
N ASP A 123 2.47 -7.64 0.36
CA ASP A 123 2.01 -6.56 -0.53
C ASP A 123 2.24 -6.92 -1.99
N ILE A 124 3.39 -7.53 -2.28
CA ILE A 124 3.71 -8.06 -3.61
C ILE A 124 2.65 -9.08 -4.04
N MET A 125 2.30 -10.02 -3.15
CA MET A 125 1.35 -11.08 -3.48
C MET A 125 -0.07 -10.55 -3.67
N LYS A 126 -0.47 -9.53 -2.93
CA LYS A 126 -1.78 -8.87 -3.13
C LYS A 126 -1.87 -8.25 -4.53
N ALA A 127 -0.84 -7.52 -4.95
CA ALA A 127 -0.81 -6.93 -6.28
C ALA A 127 -0.73 -7.98 -7.39
N TYR A 128 0.10 -9.00 -7.20
CA TYR A 128 0.23 -10.11 -8.14
C TYR A 128 -1.12 -10.82 -8.34
N SER A 129 -1.81 -11.14 -7.23
CA SER A 129 -3.12 -11.79 -7.28
C SER A 129 -4.17 -10.92 -7.97
N TYR A 130 -4.13 -9.61 -7.76
CA TYR A 130 -5.01 -8.69 -8.47
C TYR A 130 -4.83 -8.79 -9.98
N TRP A 131 -3.59 -8.73 -10.46
CA TRP A 131 -3.32 -8.80 -11.91
C TRP A 131 -3.70 -10.14 -12.50
N ARG A 132 -3.35 -11.23 -11.82
CA ARG A 132 -3.63 -12.59 -12.28
C ARG A 132 -5.13 -12.92 -12.23
N ASP A 133 -5.75 -12.71 -11.08
CA ASP A 133 -7.11 -13.20 -10.80
C ASP A 133 -8.20 -12.23 -11.22
N CYS A 134 -7.98 -10.92 -11.08
CA CYS A 134 -8.97 -9.91 -11.43
C CYS A 134 -8.82 -9.37 -12.84
N ARG A 135 -7.61 -9.34 -13.38
CA ARG A 135 -7.34 -8.79 -14.70
C ARG A 135 -6.85 -9.83 -15.72
N GLY A 136 -6.65 -11.06 -15.31
CA GLY A 136 -6.27 -12.16 -16.19
C GLY A 136 -4.88 -12.01 -16.82
N VAL A 137 -3.98 -11.26 -16.19
CA VAL A 137 -2.63 -11.04 -16.71
C VAL A 137 -1.75 -12.24 -16.38
N ARG A 138 -0.96 -12.66 -17.36
CA ARG A 138 0.04 -13.72 -17.19
C ARG A 138 1.43 -13.14 -17.39
N PHE A 139 2.32 -13.42 -16.45
CA PHE A 139 3.68 -12.89 -16.47
C PHE A 139 4.70 -13.91 -16.96
N VAL A 140 4.27 -15.14 -17.15
CA VAL A 140 5.14 -16.23 -17.61
C VAL A 140 4.66 -16.73 -18.95
#